data_e0094b304bf1031952f62b4c72e7f4b8
#
_entry.id   e0094b304bf1031952f62b4c72e7f4b8
#
_cell.length_a   1.000
_cell.length_b   1.000
_cell.length_c   1.000
_cell.angle_alpha   90.00
_cell.angle_beta   90.00
_cell.angle_gamma   90.00
#
_symmetry.space_group_name_H-M   'P 1'
#
loop_
_entity.id
_entity.type
_entity.pdbx_description
1 polymer ?
#
loop_
_entity_poly.entity_id
_entity_poly.type
_entity_poly.pdbx_seq_one_letter_code
_entity_poly.pdbx_strand_id
1 'polypeptide(L)'
;MSSLESLQIAPSVGALPFRIGIVGGGRVGGAIARALAPNVAWIVARSPQRRSQLRRWLEWTPIVGTLDEIAVLPQALILAVPDSTLASIAVDVARRFGRQLEGVLVVHCSGVLTRAAIAPVEAFGGNAAAAHPFTMIPEPDPMWLYGAVWGVEAKDVVREQIERLISALGGIPYWLGEVSPQRKALYHLAAVLASNVTTAAIAAALRAAEAAAIPAELFLPPILHATMENAIASLRERATVARTGPLERGDIETIERHLAALEEYPSLQRQYCAFLRAMLSEREHVPGALVSLLNHSCPAASSE
;
A
#
# COMPACT_ATOMS: atom_id res chain seq x y z
N MET A 1 -1.96 -3.71 -29.91
CA MET A 1 -1.77 -2.27 -29.64
C MET A 1 -3.14 -1.60 -29.67
N SER A 2 -3.94 -1.70 -28.65
CA SER A 2 -5.16 -0.85 -28.50
C SER A 2 -5.97 -1.29 -27.28
N SER A 3 -5.58 -0.98 -26.07
CA SER A 3 -6.47 -0.99 -24.90
C SER A 3 -5.90 -0.29 -23.65
N LEU A 4 -4.75 0.33 -23.76
CA LEU A 4 -4.19 1.16 -22.66
C LEU A 4 -4.39 2.67 -22.87
N GLU A 5 -4.92 3.10 -24.01
CA GLU A 5 -5.16 4.54 -24.31
C GLU A 5 -6.49 5.09 -23.77
N SER A 6 -7.37 4.25 -23.23
CA SER A 6 -8.69 4.69 -22.73
C SER A 6 -8.72 5.11 -21.25
N LEU A 7 -7.58 5.20 -20.57
CA LEU A 7 -7.48 5.62 -19.17
C LEU A 7 -6.87 7.02 -18.98
N GLN A 8 -6.72 7.80 -20.05
CA GLN A 8 -6.21 9.17 -19.99
C GLN A 8 -7.29 10.26 -20.02
N ILE A 9 -8.41 10.07 -19.35
CA ILE A 9 -9.19 11.22 -18.88
C ILE A 9 -8.80 11.37 -17.42
N ALA A 10 -7.84 12.26 -17.15
CA ALA A 10 -7.64 12.75 -15.78
C ALA A 10 -9.01 13.30 -15.33
N PRO A 11 -9.69 12.68 -14.36
CA PRO A 11 -10.90 13.26 -13.81
C PRO A 11 -10.51 14.66 -13.34
N SER A 12 -11.32 15.66 -13.67
CA SER A 12 -11.16 17.00 -13.12
C SER A 12 -11.09 16.86 -11.61
N VAL A 13 -9.89 17.03 -11.03
CA VAL A 13 -9.69 17.03 -9.58
C VAL A 13 -10.57 18.16 -9.08
N GLY A 14 -11.71 17.81 -8.46
CA GLY A 14 -12.69 18.77 -7.98
C GLY A 14 -12.06 19.57 -6.83
N ALA A 15 -12.14 20.89 -6.88
CA ALA A 15 -11.72 21.71 -5.75
C ALA A 15 -12.53 21.33 -4.52
N LEU A 16 -11.84 21.06 -3.40
CA LEU A 16 -12.50 20.83 -2.11
C LEU A 16 -13.15 22.14 -1.62
N PRO A 17 -14.33 22.06 -1.00
CA PRO A 17 -14.95 23.24 -0.39
C PRO A 17 -14.29 23.65 0.95
N PHE A 18 -13.18 22.98 1.33
CA PHE A 18 -12.46 23.21 2.57
C PHE A 18 -10.94 23.07 2.37
N ARG A 19 -10.20 23.63 3.34
CA ARG A 19 -8.73 23.54 3.41
C ARG A 19 -8.29 22.32 4.20
N ILE A 20 -7.11 21.80 3.87
CA ILE A 20 -6.49 20.66 4.55
C ILE A 20 -5.09 21.00 5.05
N GLY A 21 -4.73 20.47 6.22
CA GLY A 21 -3.36 20.39 6.71
C GLY A 21 -2.82 18.96 6.54
N ILE A 22 -1.52 18.81 6.32
CA ILE A 22 -0.91 17.49 6.16
C ILE A 22 0.27 17.37 7.12
N VAL A 23 0.24 16.35 7.96
CA VAL A 23 1.39 15.94 8.77
C VAL A 23 2.01 14.70 8.16
N GLY A 24 3.24 14.84 7.66
CA GLY A 24 3.96 13.80 6.94
C GLY A 24 4.04 14.04 5.44
N GLY A 25 5.20 14.45 4.97
CA GLY A 25 5.47 14.69 3.53
C GLY A 25 6.06 13.48 2.81
N GLY A 26 5.74 12.26 3.25
CA GLY A 26 6.19 11.00 2.64
C GLY A 26 5.54 10.73 1.28
N ARG A 27 5.51 9.45 0.87
CA ARG A 27 4.91 9.03 -0.40
C ARG A 27 3.42 9.35 -0.45
N VAL A 28 2.65 8.90 0.54
CA VAL A 28 1.19 9.14 0.62
C VAL A 28 0.88 10.62 0.80
N GLY A 29 1.46 11.26 1.82
CA GLY A 29 1.19 12.68 2.10
C GLY A 29 1.64 13.62 0.97
N GLY A 30 2.76 13.30 0.31
CA GLY A 30 3.23 14.04 -0.86
C GLY A 30 2.32 13.88 -2.09
N ALA A 31 1.80 12.67 -2.35
CA ALA A 31 0.84 12.41 -3.42
C ALA A 31 -0.47 13.18 -3.18
N ILE A 32 -1.00 13.12 -1.94
CA ILE A 32 -2.20 13.88 -1.54
C ILE A 32 -1.97 15.39 -1.68
N ALA A 33 -0.82 15.88 -1.21
CA ALA A 33 -0.49 17.30 -1.29
C ALA A 33 -0.43 17.81 -2.73
N ARG A 34 0.15 17.04 -3.63
CA ARG A 34 0.22 17.38 -5.07
C ARG A 34 -1.14 17.31 -5.73
N ALA A 35 -1.95 16.29 -5.42
CA ALA A 35 -3.30 16.16 -5.95
C ALA A 35 -4.21 17.33 -5.54
N LEU A 36 -4.09 17.80 -4.32
CA LEU A 36 -4.96 18.81 -3.71
C LEU A 36 -4.25 20.15 -3.47
N ALA A 37 -3.19 20.46 -4.23
CA ALA A 37 -2.32 21.62 -4.00
C ALA A 37 -3.08 22.94 -3.68
N PRO A 38 -4.17 23.31 -4.41
CA PRO A 38 -4.91 24.53 -4.11
C PRO A 38 -5.61 24.53 -2.73
N ASN A 39 -5.92 23.36 -2.21
CA ASN A 39 -6.62 23.17 -0.93
C ASN A 39 -5.67 22.97 0.24
N VAL A 40 -4.38 22.74 0.00
CA VAL A 40 -3.40 22.51 1.08
C VAL A 40 -3.06 23.82 1.77
N ALA A 41 -3.42 23.93 3.06
CA ALA A 41 -3.10 25.07 3.87
C ALA A 41 -1.63 25.08 4.30
N TRP A 42 -1.11 23.90 4.66
CA TRP A 42 0.29 23.70 5.08
C TRP A 42 0.66 22.22 5.14
N ILE A 43 1.96 21.95 5.15
CA ILE A 43 2.52 20.59 5.31
C ILE A 43 3.59 20.63 6.38
N VAL A 44 3.53 19.68 7.32
CA VAL A 44 4.61 19.41 8.27
C VAL A 44 5.47 18.26 7.78
N ALA A 45 6.76 18.51 7.56
CA ALA A 45 7.73 17.49 7.16
C ALA A 45 9.05 17.68 7.92
N ARG A 46 9.42 16.73 8.78
CA ARG A 46 10.62 16.82 9.64
C ARG A 46 11.93 16.90 8.86
N SER A 47 12.07 16.07 7.82
CA SER A 47 13.31 16.02 7.02
C SER A 47 13.51 17.27 6.16
N PRO A 48 14.65 17.98 6.29
CA PRO A 48 14.99 19.12 5.43
C PRO A 48 14.99 18.76 3.94
N GLN A 49 15.51 17.58 3.60
CA GLN A 49 15.54 17.09 2.22
C GLN A 49 14.11 16.93 1.66
N ARG A 50 13.20 16.38 2.48
CA ARG A 50 11.81 16.23 2.07
C ARG A 50 11.13 17.58 1.91
N ARG A 51 11.36 18.53 2.80
CA ARG A 51 10.86 19.90 2.65
C ARG A 51 11.33 20.55 1.35
N SER A 52 12.60 20.38 1.01
CA SER A 52 13.17 20.89 -0.25
C SER A 52 12.52 20.25 -1.48
N GLN A 53 12.24 18.93 -1.45
CA GLN A 53 11.53 18.26 -2.54
C GLN A 53 10.08 18.75 -2.69
N LEU A 54 9.35 18.89 -1.58
CA LEU A 54 7.96 19.35 -1.58
C LEU A 54 7.85 20.78 -2.13
N ARG A 55 8.78 21.69 -1.82
CA ARG A 55 8.81 23.06 -2.34
C ARG A 55 8.95 23.14 -3.86
N ARG A 56 9.52 22.14 -4.51
CA ARG A 56 9.59 22.06 -5.98
C ARG A 56 8.25 21.80 -6.64
N TRP A 57 7.31 21.20 -5.91
CA TRP A 57 6.00 20.81 -6.41
C TRP A 57 4.87 21.73 -5.92
N LEU A 58 5.10 22.45 -4.82
CA LEU A 58 4.08 23.19 -4.07
C LEU A 58 4.61 24.58 -3.74
N GLU A 59 4.72 25.43 -4.75
CA GLU A 59 5.35 26.76 -4.65
C GLU A 59 4.70 27.67 -3.60
N TRP A 60 3.37 27.58 -3.46
CA TRP A 60 2.58 28.49 -2.62
C TRP A 60 2.15 27.90 -1.29
N THR A 61 2.49 26.64 -1.02
CA THR A 61 2.09 25.94 0.21
C THR A 61 3.16 26.11 1.29
N PRO A 62 2.82 26.62 2.49
CA PRO A 62 3.72 26.64 3.63
C PRO A 62 4.18 25.23 4.01
N ILE A 63 5.49 24.99 4.00
CA ILE A 63 6.11 23.71 4.35
C ILE A 63 7.03 23.94 5.54
N VAL A 64 6.62 23.39 6.69
CA VAL A 64 7.25 23.62 7.98
C VAL A 64 7.89 22.36 8.55
N GLY A 65 8.70 22.49 9.59
CA GLY A 65 9.41 21.39 10.25
C GLY A 65 8.62 20.74 11.38
N THR A 66 7.82 21.53 12.09
CA THR A 66 7.11 21.12 13.31
C THR A 66 5.66 21.64 13.34
N LEU A 67 4.85 21.05 14.21
CA LEU A 67 3.47 21.51 14.47
C LEU A 67 3.45 22.87 15.15
N ASP A 68 4.50 23.24 15.89
CA ASP A 68 4.57 24.51 16.62
C ASP A 68 4.61 25.73 15.70
N GLU A 69 5.08 25.54 14.47
CA GLU A 69 5.10 26.59 13.43
C GLU A 69 3.71 26.86 12.83
N ILE A 70 2.70 26.04 13.16
CA ILE A 70 1.34 26.18 12.63
C ILE A 70 0.50 27.04 13.58
N ALA A 71 -0.03 28.14 13.06
CA ALA A 71 -0.88 29.04 13.82
C ALA A 71 -2.37 28.65 13.81
N VAL A 72 -2.87 28.19 12.64
CA VAL A 72 -4.29 27.94 12.39
C VAL A 72 -4.51 26.55 11.84
N LEU A 73 -5.47 25.83 12.43
CA LEU A 73 -5.89 24.51 11.97
C LEU A 73 -6.96 24.66 10.87
N PRO A 74 -6.84 23.99 9.71
CA PRO A 74 -7.87 23.96 8.69
C PRO A 74 -8.99 22.98 9.06
N GLN A 75 -10.03 22.90 8.23
CA GLN A 75 -11.21 22.07 8.47
C GLN A 75 -10.93 20.56 8.44
N ALA A 76 -9.84 20.13 7.79
CA ALA A 76 -9.40 18.75 7.83
C ALA A 76 -7.89 18.64 8.00
N LEU A 77 -7.46 17.58 8.71
CA LEU A 77 -6.06 17.27 8.98
C LEU A 77 -5.77 15.84 8.54
N ILE A 78 -4.74 15.66 7.71
CA ILE A 78 -4.31 14.34 7.24
C ILE A 78 -3.00 13.96 7.93
N LEU A 79 -2.99 12.82 8.62
CA LEU A 79 -1.82 12.25 9.27
C LEU A 79 -1.25 11.12 8.40
N ALA A 80 -0.30 11.47 7.54
CA ALA A 80 0.40 10.55 6.63
C ALA A 80 1.81 10.23 7.15
N VAL A 81 1.88 9.76 8.38
CA VAL A 81 3.11 9.41 9.12
C VAL A 81 3.24 7.89 9.28
N PRO A 82 4.43 7.34 9.59
CA PRO A 82 4.59 5.93 9.90
C PRO A 82 3.71 5.48 11.07
N ASP A 83 3.19 4.26 11.01
CA ASP A 83 2.29 3.68 12.01
C ASP A 83 2.86 3.75 13.43
N SER A 84 4.17 3.50 13.57
CA SER A 84 4.88 3.56 14.85
C SER A 84 4.90 4.95 15.50
N THR A 85 4.64 6.00 14.74
CA THR A 85 4.64 7.40 15.25
C THR A 85 3.23 8.01 15.30
N LEU A 86 2.22 7.32 14.76
CA LEU A 86 0.88 7.88 14.59
C LEU A 86 0.26 8.28 15.93
N ALA A 87 0.31 7.41 16.93
CA ALA A 87 -0.27 7.69 18.25
C ALA A 87 0.40 8.90 18.94
N SER A 88 1.73 9.00 18.88
CA SER A 88 2.44 10.16 19.46
C SER A 88 2.11 11.46 18.73
N ILE A 89 2.01 11.43 17.41
CA ILE A 89 1.60 12.60 16.63
C ILE A 89 0.15 13.01 16.94
N ALA A 90 -0.76 12.05 17.17
CA ALA A 90 -2.12 12.37 17.58
C ALA A 90 -2.17 13.09 18.94
N VAL A 91 -1.33 12.68 19.90
CA VAL A 91 -1.16 13.37 21.18
C VAL A 91 -0.60 14.79 20.98
N ASP A 92 0.43 14.95 20.15
CA ASP A 92 1.03 16.25 19.85
C ASP A 92 0.02 17.19 19.16
N VAL A 93 -0.78 16.69 18.23
CA VAL A 93 -1.87 17.44 17.58
C VAL A 93 -2.92 17.87 18.61
N ALA A 94 -3.38 16.93 19.45
CA ALA A 94 -4.36 17.22 20.49
C ALA A 94 -3.85 18.29 21.49
N ARG A 95 -2.61 18.16 21.93
CA ARG A 95 -1.96 19.13 22.83
C ARG A 95 -1.76 20.50 22.18
N ARG A 96 -1.31 20.53 20.93
CA ARG A 96 -0.99 21.77 20.21
C ARG A 96 -2.23 22.58 19.86
N PHE A 97 -3.30 21.94 19.43
CA PHE A 97 -4.47 22.62 18.91
C PHE A 97 -5.66 22.68 19.87
N GLY A 98 -5.74 21.74 20.84
CA GLY A 98 -6.79 21.76 21.86
C GLY A 98 -8.18 21.95 21.25
N ARG A 99 -8.91 22.96 21.75
CA ARG A 99 -10.28 23.28 21.30
C ARG A 99 -10.41 23.69 19.82
N GLN A 100 -9.32 24.02 19.12
CA GLN A 100 -9.38 24.25 17.68
C GLN A 100 -9.73 22.99 16.89
N LEU A 101 -9.63 21.81 17.53
CA LEU A 101 -10.02 20.53 16.92
C LEU A 101 -11.53 20.33 16.85
N GLU A 102 -12.33 21.13 17.55
CA GLU A 102 -13.79 20.97 17.57
C GLU A 102 -14.37 20.99 16.16
N GLY A 103 -15.01 19.88 15.75
CA GLY A 103 -15.58 19.69 14.41
C GLY A 103 -14.57 19.39 13.30
N VAL A 104 -13.26 19.45 13.56
CA VAL A 104 -12.23 19.19 12.55
C VAL A 104 -12.17 17.70 12.24
N LEU A 105 -12.16 17.35 10.95
CA LEU A 105 -11.88 15.98 10.48
C LEU A 105 -10.38 15.70 10.61
N VAL A 106 -10.01 14.68 11.37
CA VAL A 106 -8.63 14.20 11.45
C VAL A 106 -8.54 12.78 10.90
N VAL A 107 -7.84 12.62 9.78
CA VAL A 107 -7.74 11.35 9.04
C VAL A 107 -6.32 10.83 9.09
N HIS A 108 -6.12 9.56 9.44
CA HIS A 108 -4.85 8.89 9.22
C HIS A 108 -4.91 7.90 8.04
N CYS A 109 -3.77 7.68 7.40
CA CYS A 109 -3.65 6.83 6.21
C CYS A 109 -3.10 5.42 6.51
N SER A 110 -3.02 4.99 7.77
CA SER A 110 -2.57 3.63 8.11
C SER A 110 -3.54 2.56 7.60
N GLY A 111 -3.00 1.51 6.99
CA GLY A 111 -3.77 0.34 6.56
C GLY A 111 -4.05 -0.64 7.71
N VAL A 112 -3.20 -0.68 8.74
CA VAL A 112 -3.26 -1.67 9.82
C VAL A 112 -3.92 -1.13 11.09
N LEU A 113 -3.81 0.19 11.36
CA LEU A 113 -4.37 0.81 12.56
C LEU A 113 -5.83 1.23 12.33
N THR A 114 -6.65 1.07 13.36
CA THR A 114 -8.03 1.58 13.38
C THR A 114 -8.05 3.08 13.69
N ARG A 115 -9.19 3.75 13.50
CA ARG A 115 -9.35 5.17 13.87
C ARG A 115 -9.03 5.45 15.34
N ALA A 116 -9.13 4.43 16.21
CA ALA A 116 -8.80 4.55 17.62
C ALA A 116 -7.32 4.92 17.88
N ALA A 117 -6.42 4.70 16.92
CA ALA A 117 -5.02 5.11 17.04
C ALA A 117 -4.84 6.63 17.19
N ILE A 118 -5.83 7.41 16.78
CA ILE A 118 -5.85 8.87 16.91
C ILE A 118 -6.96 9.38 17.85
N ALA A 119 -7.47 8.53 18.75
CA ALA A 119 -8.49 8.90 19.75
C ALA A 119 -8.16 10.16 20.58
N PRO A 120 -6.90 10.54 20.87
CA PRO A 120 -6.62 11.78 21.60
C PRO A 120 -7.24 13.04 20.97
N VAL A 121 -7.46 13.08 19.64
CA VAL A 121 -8.09 14.24 19.01
C VAL A 121 -9.58 14.35 19.34
N GLU A 122 -10.26 13.24 19.63
CA GLU A 122 -11.69 13.21 19.98
C GLU A 122 -11.95 13.82 21.36
N ALA A 123 -10.97 13.80 22.26
CA ALA A 123 -11.08 14.44 23.57
C ALA A 123 -11.27 15.98 23.49
N PHE A 124 -10.95 16.56 22.34
CA PHE A 124 -11.10 17.99 22.05
C PHE A 124 -12.16 18.27 20.97
N GLY A 125 -13.06 17.32 20.73
CA GLY A 125 -14.17 17.48 19.77
C GLY A 125 -13.79 17.26 18.31
N GLY A 126 -12.57 16.76 18.02
CA GLY A 126 -12.16 16.35 16.68
C GLY A 126 -12.85 15.08 16.23
N ASN A 127 -13.01 14.91 14.93
CA ASN A 127 -13.60 13.73 14.32
C ASN A 127 -12.51 12.81 13.78
N ALA A 128 -12.15 11.77 14.55
CA ALA A 128 -11.15 10.79 14.16
C ALA A 128 -11.65 9.87 13.04
N ALA A 129 -10.82 9.65 12.01
CA ALA A 129 -11.08 8.74 10.91
C ALA A 129 -9.80 8.03 10.45
N ALA A 130 -9.97 6.84 9.86
CA ALA A 130 -8.95 6.16 9.09
C ALA A 130 -9.39 6.06 7.63
N ALA A 131 -8.53 6.44 6.69
CA ALA A 131 -8.78 6.28 5.26
C ALA A 131 -7.48 5.84 4.57
N HIS A 132 -7.42 4.57 4.22
CA HIS A 132 -6.23 3.96 3.63
C HIS A 132 -6.42 3.71 2.14
N PRO A 133 -5.58 4.28 1.25
CA PRO A 133 -5.59 3.95 -0.17
C PRO A 133 -5.08 2.52 -0.39
N PHE A 134 -5.94 1.65 -0.90
CA PHE A 134 -5.59 0.25 -1.16
C PHE A 134 -4.85 0.13 -2.49
N THR A 135 -3.67 0.75 -2.54
CA THR A 135 -2.79 0.78 -3.71
C THR A 135 -1.33 0.88 -3.29
N MET A 136 -0.43 0.55 -4.21
CA MET A 136 1.00 0.78 -4.02
C MET A 136 1.34 2.21 -4.44
N ILE A 137 2.07 2.94 -3.58
CA ILE A 137 2.54 4.31 -3.86
C ILE A 137 4.07 4.31 -3.80
N PRO A 138 4.78 4.02 -4.91
CA PRO A 138 6.23 3.93 -4.94
C PRO A 138 6.90 5.30 -4.79
N GLU A 139 6.24 6.34 -5.25
CA GLU A 139 6.70 7.73 -5.21
C GLU A 139 5.54 8.69 -4.92
N PRO A 140 5.78 9.94 -4.49
CA PRO A 140 4.73 10.89 -4.13
C PRO A 140 4.08 11.51 -5.37
N ASP A 141 3.48 10.68 -6.23
CA ASP A 141 2.76 11.11 -7.42
C ASP A 141 1.25 10.87 -7.28
N PRO A 142 0.39 11.88 -7.62
CA PRO A 142 -1.06 11.75 -7.59
C PRO A 142 -1.60 10.61 -8.43
N MET A 143 -0.94 10.23 -9.51
CA MET A 143 -1.39 9.15 -10.40
C MET A 143 -1.67 7.84 -9.66
N TRP A 144 -0.93 7.56 -8.59
CA TRP A 144 -1.10 6.34 -7.79
C TRP A 144 -2.35 6.34 -6.91
N LEU A 145 -3.02 7.49 -6.78
CA LEU A 145 -4.27 7.62 -6.02
C LEU A 145 -5.51 7.48 -6.93
N TYR A 146 -5.37 7.71 -8.23
CA TYR A 146 -6.50 7.63 -9.17
C TYR A 146 -7.04 6.22 -9.29
N GLY A 147 -8.37 6.08 -9.15
CA GLY A 147 -9.06 4.80 -9.18
C GLY A 147 -8.78 3.91 -7.96
N ALA A 148 -7.93 4.32 -7.02
CA ALA A 148 -7.67 3.54 -5.82
C ALA A 148 -8.94 3.46 -4.95
N VAL A 149 -9.22 2.26 -4.44
CA VAL A 149 -10.26 2.08 -3.42
C VAL A 149 -9.68 2.47 -2.06
N TRP A 150 -10.41 3.30 -1.32
CA TRP A 150 -10.01 3.75 0.00
C TRP A 150 -10.85 3.06 1.07
N GLY A 151 -10.23 2.23 1.90
CA GLY A 151 -10.90 1.63 3.05
C GLY A 151 -11.09 2.67 4.15
N VAL A 152 -12.35 3.02 4.43
CA VAL A 152 -12.73 4.10 5.36
C VAL A 152 -13.34 3.55 6.63
N GLU A 153 -12.86 4.06 7.78
CA GLU A 153 -13.43 3.85 9.10
C GLU A 153 -13.62 5.22 9.76
N ALA A 154 -14.87 5.65 9.93
CA ALA A 154 -15.23 6.93 10.52
C ALA A 154 -16.65 6.93 11.07
N LYS A 155 -17.00 7.97 11.85
CA LYS A 155 -18.38 8.24 12.24
C LYS A 155 -19.17 8.86 11.07
N ASP A 156 -20.46 8.61 11.02
CA ASP A 156 -21.32 9.11 9.93
C ASP A 156 -21.34 10.64 9.82
N VAL A 157 -21.12 11.36 10.92
CA VAL A 157 -21.08 12.84 10.95
C VAL A 157 -20.07 13.45 9.97
N VAL A 158 -19.02 12.73 9.60
CA VAL A 158 -17.99 13.19 8.66
C VAL A 158 -18.02 12.46 7.31
N ARG A 159 -19.05 11.66 7.06
CA ARG A 159 -19.17 10.86 5.84
C ARG A 159 -18.99 11.70 4.58
N GLU A 160 -19.81 12.72 4.41
CA GLU A 160 -19.77 13.57 3.22
C GLU A 160 -18.40 14.25 3.03
N GLN A 161 -17.78 14.69 4.10
CA GLN A 161 -16.47 15.35 4.05
C GLN A 161 -15.38 14.38 3.57
N ILE A 162 -15.39 13.13 4.05
CA ILE A 162 -14.44 12.09 3.64
C ILE A 162 -14.69 11.67 2.19
N GLU A 163 -15.94 11.49 1.79
CA GLU A 163 -16.29 11.13 0.40
C GLU A 163 -15.84 12.21 -0.57
N ARG A 164 -16.05 13.49 -0.24
CA ARG A 164 -15.53 14.62 -1.03
C ARG A 164 -14.01 14.62 -1.10
N LEU A 165 -13.31 14.35 0.01
CA LEU A 165 -11.86 14.28 0.07
C LEU A 165 -11.32 13.17 -0.86
N ILE A 166 -11.86 11.97 -0.74
CA ILE A 166 -11.41 10.81 -1.53
C ILE A 166 -11.76 11.00 -3.02
N SER A 167 -12.95 11.50 -3.33
CA SER A 167 -13.35 11.78 -4.72
C SER A 167 -12.48 12.83 -5.36
N ALA A 168 -12.09 13.89 -4.61
CA ALA A 168 -11.16 14.91 -5.11
C ALA A 168 -9.75 14.36 -5.38
N LEU A 169 -9.37 13.24 -4.73
CA LEU A 169 -8.15 12.49 -5.03
C LEU A 169 -8.30 11.51 -6.20
N GLY A 170 -9.48 11.47 -6.83
CA GLY A 170 -9.80 10.50 -7.89
C GLY A 170 -9.99 9.06 -7.36
N GLY A 171 -10.14 8.87 -6.05
CA GLY A 171 -10.33 7.60 -5.40
C GLY A 171 -11.80 7.20 -5.21
N ILE A 172 -12.03 5.97 -4.76
CA ILE A 172 -13.35 5.39 -4.51
C ILE A 172 -13.45 5.03 -3.02
N PRO A 173 -14.34 5.67 -2.23
CA PRO A 173 -14.49 5.33 -0.81
C PRO A 173 -15.22 4.00 -0.65
N TYR A 174 -14.68 3.13 0.22
CA TYR A 174 -15.31 1.89 0.66
C TYR A 174 -15.43 1.89 2.19
N TRP A 175 -16.63 1.89 2.71
CA TRP A 175 -16.90 1.97 4.14
C TRP A 175 -16.75 0.60 4.80
N LEU A 176 -15.75 0.49 5.70
CA LEU A 176 -15.45 -0.73 6.42
C LEU A 176 -16.42 -0.98 7.60
N GLY A 177 -17.13 0.06 8.04
CA GLY A 177 -17.93 0.06 9.27
C GLY A 177 -17.02 0.05 10.51
N GLU A 178 -17.55 -0.47 11.62
CA GLU A 178 -16.73 -0.74 12.80
C GLU A 178 -15.80 -1.94 12.54
N VAL A 179 -14.51 -1.72 12.78
CA VAL A 179 -13.47 -2.70 12.46
C VAL A 179 -12.66 -3.00 13.69
N SER A 180 -12.57 -4.29 14.06
CA SER A 180 -11.61 -4.71 15.08
C SER A 180 -10.16 -4.55 14.59
N PRO A 181 -9.18 -4.35 15.50
CA PRO A 181 -7.76 -4.30 15.13
C PRO A 181 -7.31 -5.53 14.32
N GLN A 182 -7.82 -6.72 14.68
CA GLN A 182 -7.52 -7.96 13.99
C GLN A 182 -8.06 -7.95 12.54
N ARG A 183 -9.31 -7.52 12.33
CA ARG A 183 -9.91 -7.42 10.99
C ARG A 183 -9.16 -6.39 10.14
N LYS A 184 -8.74 -5.28 10.76
CA LYS A 184 -7.95 -4.25 10.08
C LYS A 184 -6.58 -4.76 9.66
N ALA A 185 -5.92 -5.56 10.52
CA ALA A 185 -4.66 -6.20 10.19
C ALA A 185 -4.78 -7.19 9.01
N LEU A 186 -5.84 -8.00 8.98
CA LEU A 186 -6.12 -8.92 7.86
C LEU A 186 -6.42 -8.16 6.57
N TYR A 187 -7.18 -7.06 6.65
CA TYR A 187 -7.41 -6.17 5.51
C TYR A 187 -6.08 -5.65 4.93
N HIS A 188 -5.18 -5.15 5.79
CA HIS A 188 -3.88 -4.66 5.33
C HIS A 188 -2.98 -5.79 4.82
N LEU A 189 -3.02 -6.97 5.47
CA LEU A 189 -2.27 -8.15 5.02
C LEU A 189 -2.63 -8.53 3.57
N ALA A 190 -3.91 -8.44 3.19
CA ALA A 190 -4.31 -8.69 1.80
C ALA A 190 -3.60 -7.76 0.82
N ALA A 191 -3.44 -6.47 1.15
CA ALA A 191 -2.68 -5.53 0.33
C ALA A 191 -1.18 -5.89 0.26
N VAL A 192 -0.58 -6.27 1.40
CA VAL A 192 0.83 -6.68 1.47
C VAL A 192 1.08 -7.93 0.62
N LEU A 193 0.21 -8.93 0.69
CA LEU A 193 0.31 -10.14 -0.13
C LEU A 193 0.19 -9.82 -1.63
N ALA A 194 -0.79 -9.00 -2.00
CA ALA A 194 -1.04 -8.64 -3.39
C ALA A 194 0.05 -7.73 -4.00
N SER A 195 0.79 -6.98 -3.20
CA SER A 195 1.82 -6.06 -3.69
C SER A 195 3.23 -6.46 -3.28
N ASN A 196 3.57 -6.40 -2.00
CA ASN A 196 4.96 -6.56 -1.53
C ASN A 196 5.49 -7.99 -1.78
N VAL A 197 4.69 -9.01 -1.49
CA VAL A 197 5.07 -10.41 -1.73
C VAL A 197 5.18 -10.68 -3.23
N THR A 198 4.24 -10.18 -4.02
CA THR A 198 4.28 -10.27 -5.49
C THR A 198 5.54 -9.59 -6.05
N THR A 199 5.88 -8.40 -5.56
CA THR A 199 7.11 -7.70 -5.95
C THR A 199 8.37 -8.50 -5.58
N ALA A 200 8.38 -9.17 -4.43
CA ALA A 200 9.50 -10.04 -4.04
C ALA A 200 9.65 -11.26 -4.96
N ALA A 201 8.53 -11.85 -5.41
CA ALA A 201 8.55 -12.93 -6.40
C ALA A 201 9.08 -12.45 -7.76
N ILE A 202 8.67 -11.28 -8.21
CA ILE A 202 9.18 -10.66 -9.45
C ILE A 202 10.69 -10.38 -9.35
N ALA A 203 11.16 -9.88 -8.20
CA ALA A 203 12.59 -9.67 -7.96
C ALA A 203 13.40 -10.98 -7.97
N ALA A 204 12.81 -12.09 -7.51
CA ALA A 204 13.43 -13.41 -7.64
C ALA A 204 13.52 -13.88 -9.10
N ALA A 205 12.44 -13.67 -9.88
CA ALA A 205 12.43 -13.97 -11.31
C ALA A 205 13.48 -13.16 -12.09
N LEU A 206 13.65 -11.87 -11.74
CA LEU A 206 14.70 -11.02 -12.33
C LEU A 206 16.09 -11.61 -12.09
N ARG A 207 16.42 -11.99 -10.85
CA ARG A 207 17.72 -12.61 -10.53
C ARG A 207 17.93 -13.96 -11.24
N ALA A 208 16.88 -14.76 -11.42
CA ALA A 208 16.96 -16.00 -12.17
C ALA A 208 17.25 -15.74 -13.66
N ALA A 209 16.63 -14.72 -14.25
CA ALA A 209 16.90 -14.30 -15.63
C ALA A 209 18.33 -13.80 -15.81
N GLU A 210 18.84 -13.00 -14.88
CA GLU A 210 20.22 -12.53 -14.84
C GLU A 210 21.22 -13.70 -14.75
N ALA A 211 20.97 -14.66 -13.84
CA ALA A 211 21.79 -15.85 -13.70
C ALA A 211 21.79 -16.73 -14.96
N ALA A 212 20.68 -16.76 -15.69
CA ALA A 212 20.54 -17.45 -16.98
C ALA A 212 21.10 -16.66 -18.17
N ALA A 213 21.62 -15.45 -17.96
CA ALA A 213 22.09 -14.53 -19.00
C ALA A 213 21.05 -14.24 -20.09
N ILE A 214 19.76 -14.16 -19.72
CA ILE A 214 18.67 -13.77 -20.63
C ILE A 214 18.24 -12.32 -20.35
N PRO A 215 17.85 -11.53 -21.38
CA PRO A 215 17.41 -10.14 -21.20
C PRO A 215 16.03 -10.10 -20.49
N ALA A 216 16.06 -9.87 -19.19
CA ALA A 216 14.86 -9.90 -18.33
C ALA A 216 13.77 -8.93 -18.81
N GLU A 217 14.16 -7.76 -19.31
CA GLU A 217 13.27 -6.73 -19.86
C GLU A 217 12.47 -7.18 -21.09
N LEU A 218 12.95 -8.22 -21.77
CA LEU A 218 12.28 -8.81 -22.93
C LEU A 218 11.41 -10.01 -22.53
N PHE A 219 11.88 -10.85 -21.62
CA PHE A 219 11.23 -12.14 -21.29
C PHE A 219 10.21 -12.03 -20.17
N LEU A 220 10.44 -11.18 -19.14
CA LEU A 220 9.55 -11.12 -17.99
C LEU A 220 8.25 -10.34 -18.22
N PRO A 221 8.20 -9.19 -18.92
CA PRO A 221 6.96 -8.41 -19.04
C PRO A 221 5.79 -9.20 -19.64
N PRO A 222 5.93 -10.00 -20.71
CA PRO A 222 4.79 -10.73 -21.28
C PRO A 222 4.20 -11.76 -20.31
N ILE A 223 5.03 -12.51 -19.59
CA ILE A 223 4.53 -13.52 -18.64
C ILE A 223 3.92 -12.89 -17.40
N LEU A 224 4.47 -11.77 -16.92
CA LEU A 224 3.90 -11.01 -15.80
C LEU A 224 2.52 -10.45 -16.17
N HIS A 225 2.39 -9.88 -17.37
CA HIS A 225 1.12 -9.36 -17.87
C HIS A 225 0.06 -10.47 -17.92
N ALA A 226 0.35 -11.58 -18.57
CA ALA A 226 -0.58 -12.72 -18.65
C ALA A 226 -0.95 -13.27 -17.28
N THR A 227 0.01 -13.35 -16.35
CA THR A 227 -0.23 -13.81 -14.98
C THR A 227 -1.19 -12.86 -14.21
N MET A 228 -0.97 -11.54 -14.32
CA MET A 228 -1.83 -10.56 -13.66
C MET A 228 -3.23 -10.53 -14.29
N GLU A 229 -3.35 -10.60 -15.60
CA GLU A 229 -4.66 -10.67 -16.28
C GLU A 229 -5.46 -11.89 -15.85
N ASN A 230 -4.84 -13.07 -15.80
CA ASN A 230 -5.46 -14.30 -15.34
C ASN A 230 -5.92 -14.17 -13.87
N ALA A 231 -5.07 -13.61 -12.99
CA ALA A 231 -5.43 -13.39 -11.60
C ALA A 231 -6.62 -12.43 -11.44
N ILE A 232 -6.61 -11.30 -12.18
CA ILE A 232 -7.70 -10.31 -12.14
C ILE A 232 -8.99 -10.91 -12.69
N ALA A 233 -8.96 -11.67 -13.78
CA ALA A 233 -10.12 -12.35 -14.33
C ALA A 233 -10.74 -13.32 -13.31
N SER A 234 -9.91 -14.16 -12.67
CA SER A 234 -10.35 -15.10 -11.64
C SER A 234 -11.02 -14.41 -10.45
N LEU A 235 -10.46 -13.26 -9.98
CA LEU A 235 -11.06 -12.45 -8.92
C LEU A 235 -12.43 -11.90 -9.30
N ARG A 236 -12.61 -11.45 -10.55
CA ARG A 236 -13.92 -10.94 -11.05
C ARG A 236 -14.98 -12.03 -11.12
N GLU A 237 -14.58 -13.23 -11.51
CA GLU A 237 -15.44 -14.40 -11.60
C GLU A 237 -15.66 -15.11 -10.26
N ARG A 238 -14.97 -14.66 -9.19
CA ARG A 238 -14.90 -15.34 -7.88
C ARG A 238 -14.46 -16.80 -7.99
N ALA A 239 -13.60 -17.07 -8.97
CA ALA A 239 -13.02 -18.37 -9.23
C ALA A 239 -11.66 -18.51 -8.54
N THR A 240 -11.21 -19.75 -8.37
CA THR A 240 -9.83 -20.02 -7.95
C THR A 240 -8.86 -19.55 -9.04
N VAL A 241 -7.80 -18.85 -8.65
CA VAL A 241 -6.78 -18.40 -9.61
C VAL A 241 -6.12 -19.63 -10.25
N ALA A 242 -6.27 -19.76 -11.57
CA ALA A 242 -5.69 -20.86 -12.31
C ALA A 242 -4.16 -20.77 -12.28
N ARG A 243 -3.53 -21.87 -11.95
CA ARG A 243 -2.07 -22.01 -11.93
C ARG A 243 -1.62 -22.97 -13.00
N THR A 244 -0.42 -22.77 -13.49
CA THR A 244 0.25 -23.63 -14.45
C THR A 244 1.68 -23.91 -13.93
N GLY A 245 2.44 -24.74 -14.65
CA GLY A 245 3.83 -24.98 -14.31
C GLY A 245 4.12 -26.40 -13.79
N PRO A 246 5.37 -26.69 -13.46
CA PRO A 246 5.82 -28.04 -13.11
C PRO A 246 5.15 -28.55 -11.84
N LEU A 247 4.98 -27.69 -10.85
CA LEU A 247 4.32 -28.06 -9.59
C LEU A 247 2.87 -28.53 -9.82
N GLU A 248 2.11 -27.79 -10.66
CA GLU A 248 0.71 -28.13 -10.95
C GLU A 248 0.57 -29.44 -11.72
N ARG A 249 1.53 -29.74 -12.60
CA ARG A 249 1.56 -31.01 -13.35
C ARG A 249 2.19 -32.17 -12.59
N GLY A 250 2.75 -31.96 -11.39
CA GLY A 250 3.49 -32.97 -10.65
C GLY A 250 4.82 -33.35 -11.29
N ASP A 251 5.41 -32.45 -12.08
CA ASP A 251 6.67 -32.66 -12.82
C ASP A 251 7.87 -32.45 -11.86
N ILE A 252 8.18 -33.52 -11.11
CA ILE A 252 9.24 -33.53 -10.10
C ILE A 252 10.61 -33.35 -10.75
N GLU A 253 10.85 -33.96 -11.88
CA GLU A 253 12.15 -33.89 -12.60
C GLU A 253 12.51 -32.43 -12.95
N THR A 254 11.54 -31.65 -13.42
CA THR A 254 11.76 -30.21 -13.69
C THR A 254 12.08 -29.43 -12.40
N ILE A 255 11.43 -29.76 -11.27
CA ILE A 255 11.72 -29.11 -9.98
C ILE A 255 13.14 -29.48 -9.50
N GLU A 256 13.55 -30.73 -9.63
CA GLU A 256 14.92 -31.19 -9.33
C GLU A 256 15.97 -30.43 -10.13
N ARG A 257 15.73 -30.25 -11.43
CA ARG A 257 16.63 -29.48 -12.32
C ARG A 257 16.71 -28.01 -11.90
N HIS A 258 15.60 -27.40 -11.46
CA HIS A 258 15.63 -26.04 -10.93
C HIS A 258 16.46 -25.95 -9.65
N LEU A 259 16.30 -26.91 -8.72
CA LEU A 259 17.03 -26.93 -7.45
C LEU A 259 18.54 -27.15 -7.67
N ALA A 260 18.91 -28.04 -8.60
CA ALA A 260 20.30 -28.25 -8.98
C ALA A 260 20.93 -26.98 -9.60
N ALA A 261 20.21 -26.30 -10.48
CA ALA A 261 20.67 -25.04 -11.07
C ALA A 261 20.83 -23.91 -10.03
N LEU A 262 20.18 -24.02 -8.89
CA LEU A 262 20.22 -23.02 -7.80
C LEU A 262 21.31 -23.29 -6.77
N GLU A 263 22.10 -24.35 -6.87
CA GLU A 263 23.18 -24.68 -5.89
C GLU A 263 24.19 -23.53 -5.76
N GLU A 264 24.51 -22.84 -6.85
CA GLU A 264 25.41 -21.68 -6.86
C GLU A 264 24.72 -20.37 -6.42
N TYR A 265 23.39 -20.38 -6.19
CA TYR A 265 22.58 -19.22 -5.84
C TYR A 265 21.79 -19.43 -4.53
N PRO A 266 22.43 -19.58 -3.35
CA PRO A 266 21.75 -20.01 -2.12
C PRO A 266 20.60 -19.11 -1.68
N SER A 267 20.70 -17.80 -1.89
CA SER A 267 19.63 -16.86 -1.55
C SER A 267 18.39 -17.07 -2.42
N LEU A 268 18.58 -17.27 -3.71
CA LEU A 268 17.50 -17.53 -4.66
C LEU A 268 16.88 -18.91 -4.42
N GLN A 269 17.70 -19.91 -4.11
CA GLN A 269 17.25 -21.25 -3.72
C GLN A 269 16.31 -21.20 -2.50
N ARG A 270 16.71 -20.52 -1.41
CA ARG A 270 15.85 -20.34 -0.24
C ARG A 270 14.50 -19.73 -0.58
N GLN A 271 14.49 -18.70 -1.44
CA GLN A 271 13.24 -18.06 -1.88
C GLN A 271 12.38 -19.00 -2.71
N TYR A 272 12.96 -19.70 -3.67
CA TYR A 272 12.24 -20.68 -4.49
C TYR A 272 11.63 -21.79 -3.64
N CYS A 273 12.38 -22.33 -2.69
CA CYS A 273 11.89 -23.31 -1.71
C CYS A 273 10.72 -22.77 -0.88
N ALA A 274 10.79 -21.52 -0.43
CA ALA A 274 9.69 -20.89 0.33
C ALA A 274 8.43 -20.75 -0.53
N PHE A 275 8.56 -20.36 -1.80
CA PHE A 275 7.43 -20.27 -2.73
C PHE A 275 6.83 -21.64 -3.04
N LEU A 276 7.65 -22.67 -3.27
CA LEU A 276 7.16 -24.04 -3.46
C LEU A 276 6.34 -24.51 -2.25
N ARG A 277 6.85 -24.31 -1.03
CA ARG A 277 6.13 -24.68 0.19
C ARG A 277 4.81 -23.93 0.34
N ALA A 278 4.79 -22.62 0.05
CA ALA A 278 3.57 -21.82 0.09
C ALA A 278 2.53 -22.34 -0.92
N MET A 279 2.95 -22.67 -2.14
CA MET A 279 2.04 -23.23 -3.14
C MET A 279 1.50 -24.62 -2.77
N LEU A 280 2.29 -25.42 -2.06
CA LEU A 280 1.89 -26.76 -1.63
C LEU A 280 0.95 -26.75 -0.43
N SER A 281 1.08 -25.75 0.47
CA SER A 281 0.22 -25.65 1.67
C SER A 281 -1.26 -25.43 1.32
N GLU A 282 -1.57 -25.02 0.10
CA GLU A 282 -2.96 -24.85 -0.38
C GLU A 282 -3.54 -26.11 -1.03
N ARG A 283 -2.78 -27.22 -1.09
CA ARG A 283 -3.21 -28.48 -1.69
C ARG A 283 -3.74 -29.45 -0.65
N GLU A 284 -4.85 -30.09 -0.92
CA GLU A 284 -5.39 -31.18 -0.10
C GLU A 284 -4.49 -32.42 -0.12
N HIS A 285 -3.81 -32.66 -1.25
CA HIS A 285 -2.92 -33.82 -1.40
C HIS A 285 -1.60 -33.41 -2.04
N VAL A 286 -0.48 -33.76 -1.38
CA VAL A 286 0.87 -33.52 -1.87
C VAL A 286 1.56 -34.86 -2.10
N PRO A 287 2.13 -35.15 -3.30
CA PRO A 287 2.87 -36.38 -3.56
C PRO A 287 4.05 -36.55 -2.59
N GLY A 288 4.17 -37.72 -1.98
CA GLY A 288 5.23 -38.01 -1.01
C GLY A 288 6.65 -37.80 -1.54
N ALA A 289 6.89 -38.09 -2.82
CA ALA A 289 8.17 -37.83 -3.48
C ALA A 289 8.54 -36.34 -3.48
N LEU A 290 7.57 -35.44 -3.69
CA LEU A 290 7.79 -33.99 -3.67
C LEU A 290 8.08 -33.49 -2.23
N VAL A 291 7.38 -34.04 -1.23
CA VAL A 291 7.67 -33.74 0.18
C VAL A 291 9.10 -34.17 0.54
N SER A 292 9.52 -35.36 0.11
CA SER A 292 10.87 -35.87 0.33
C SER A 292 11.93 -35.00 -0.34
N LEU A 293 11.70 -34.59 -1.59
CA LEU A 293 12.59 -33.69 -2.33
C LEU A 293 12.76 -32.35 -1.61
N LEU A 294 11.66 -31.72 -1.19
CA LEU A 294 11.72 -30.43 -0.49
C LEU A 294 12.39 -30.54 0.89
N ASN A 295 12.22 -31.64 1.61
CA ASN A 295 12.88 -31.85 2.88
C ASN A 295 14.40 -32.02 2.73
N HIS A 296 14.84 -32.63 1.63
CA HIS A 296 16.25 -32.84 1.32
C HIS A 296 16.94 -31.58 0.79
N SER A 297 16.34 -30.97 -0.24
CA SER A 297 16.97 -29.86 -1.01
C SER A 297 16.60 -28.46 -0.50
N CYS A 298 15.60 -28.36 0.36
CA CYS A 298 15.10 -27.11 0.90
C CYS A 298 15.07 -27.19 2.43
N PRO A 299 16.21 -27.22 3.14
CA PRO A 299 16.22 -27.28 4.60
C PRO A 299 15.42 -26.11 5.19
N ALA A 300 14.75 -26.37 6.32
CA ALA A 300 14.11 -25.29 7.08
C ALA A 300 15.16 -24.22 7.39
N ALA A 301 14.78 -22.95 7.31
CA ALA A 301 15.68 -21.87 7.71
C ALA A 301 16.16 -22.17 9.13
N SER A 302 17.47 -22.39 9.31
CA SER A 302 18.08 -22.42 10.63
C SER A 302 17.78 -21.07 11.30
N SER A 303 17.19 -21.13 12.48
CA SER A 303 17.03 -19.97 13.35
C SER A 303 18.44 -19.45 13.70
N GLU A 304 18.92 -18.45 12.95
CA GLU A 304 20.01 -17.58 13.40
C GLU A 304 19.46 -16.45 14.25
#